data_b56895d9b822f3685a75a85b31398c86
#
_entry.id   b56895d9b822f3685a75a85b31398c86
#
_cell.length_a   1.000
_cell.length_b   1.000
_cell.length_c   1.000
_cell.angle_alpha   90.00
_cell.angle_beta   90.00
_cell.angle_gamma   90.00
#
_symmetry.space_group_name_H-M   'P 1'
#
loop_
_entity.id
_entity.type
_entity.pdbx_description
1 polymer ?
#
loop_
_entity_poly.entity_id
_entity_poly.type
_entity_poly.pdbx_seq_one_letter_code
_entity_poly.pdbx_strand_id
1 'polypeptide(L)'
;MRSTTYLMLPFVLLLCACAQEGNDPATRGKQVYLAECTACHNSDPAKAGPVGPAIKGSSRELLEARILRASYPPGYTPKRSTSLMPPQPKVAQKIPDLAVFLR
;
A
#
# COMPACT_ATOMS: atom_id res chain seq x y z
N MET A 1 -62.73 2.14 31.85
CA MET A 1 -61.35 2.69 31.87
C MET A 1 -60.40 1.61 31.38
N ARG A 2 -59.94 1.75 30.17
CA ARG A 2 -58.97 0.80 29.56
C ARG A 2 -57.62 1.45 29.59
N SER A 3 -56.73 0.98 30.48
CA SER A 3 -55.31 1.41 30.48
C SER A 3 -54.57 0.75 29.35
N THR A 4 -54.20 1.55 28.40
CA THR A 4 -53.30 1.10 27.28
C THR A 4 -51.89 1.29 27.74
N THR A 5 -51.28 0.20 28.18
CA THR A 5 -49.85 0.16 28.52
C THR A 5 -49.06 0.13 27.23
N TYR A 6 -48.45 1.26 26.85
CA TYR A 6 -47.50 1.30 25.76
C TYR A 6 -46.18 0.66 26.22
N LEU A 7 -45.93 -0.54 25.71
CA LEU A 7 -44.65 -1.22 25.87
C LEU A 7 -43.62 -0.54 24.99
N MET A 8 -42.87 0.38 25.58
CA MET A 8 -41.71 1.00 24.92
C MET A 8 -40.64 -0.09 24.74
N LEU A 9 -40.54 -0.61 23.52
CA LEU A 9 -39.44 -1.45 23.10
C LEU A 9 -38.22 -0.56 22.93
N PRO A 10 -37.10 -0.79 23.64
CA PRO A 10 -35.87 -0.06 23.35
C PRO A 10 -35.33 -0.56 22.00
N PHE A 11 -35.38 0.30 21.01
CA PHE A 11 -34.70 0.11 19.73
C PHE A 11 -33.19 0.22 20.00
N VAL A 12 -32.56 -0.93 20.27
CA VAL A 12 -31.11 -1.00 20.36
C VAL A 12 -30.56 -0.79 18.95
N LEU A 13 -30.14 0.45 18.71
CA LEU A 13 -29.31 0.76 17.55
C LEU A 13 -27.98 -0.02 17.72
N LEU A 14 -27.87 -1.16 17.05
CA LEU A 14 -26.60 -1.83 16.82
C LEU A 14 -25.80 -0.92 15.86
N LEU A 15 -25.01 -0.01 16.43
CA LEU A 15 -23.95 0.66 15.70
C LEU A 15 -22.97 -0.43 15.32
N CYS A 16 -23.10 -0.95 14.09
CA CYS A 16 -22.02 -1.64 13.42
C CYS A 16 -20.87 -0.64 13.31
N ALA A 17 -19.99 -0.64 14.31
CA ALA A 17 -18.65 -0.09 14.16
C ALA A 17 -17.96 -0.95 13.10
N CYS A 18 -18.03 -0.52 11.82
CA CYS A 18 -17.11 -0.99 10.81
C CYS A 18 -15.72 -0.63 11.32
N ALA A 19 -15.06 -1.59 11.97
CA ALA A 19 -13.64 -1.49 12.23
C ALA A 19 -12.99 -1.24 10.88
N GLN A 20 -12.37 -0.06 10.73
CA GLN A 20 -11.61 0.27 9.54
C GLN A 20 -10.29 -0.51 9.59
N GLU A 21 -10.40 -1.82 9.45
CA GLU A 21 -9.24 -2.65 9.19
C GLU A 21 -8.66 -2.21 7.86
N GLY A 22 -7.41 -1.77 7.87
CA GLY A 22 -6.68 -1.47 6.65
C GLY A 22 -6.40 0.00 6.37
N ASN A 23 -6.51 0.89 7.34
CA ASN A 23 -6.13 2.31 7.18
C ASN A 23 -4.75 2.65 7.74
N ASP A 24 -3.98 1.66 8.19
CA ASP A 24 -2.59 1.86 8.59
C ASP A 24 -1.66 2.00 7.35
N PRO A 25 -0.50 2.66 7.51
CA PRO A 25 0.41 2.90 6.39
C PRO A 25 0.86 1.65 5.65
N ALA A 26 1.16 0.56 6.36
CA ALA A 26 1.60 -0.69 5.75
C ALA A 26 0.52 -1.30 4.86
N THR A 27 -0.74 -1.30 5.31
CA THR A 27 -1.87 -1.80 4.53
C THR A 27 -2.16 -0.92 3.33
N ARG A 28 -2.12 0.41 3.47
CA ARG A 28 -2.26 1.32 2.33
C ARG A 28 -1.14 1.11 1.31
N GLY A 29 0.10 0.98 1.78
CA GLY A 29 1.26 0.69 0.93
C GLY A 29 1.13 -0.64 0.19
N LYS A 30 0.65 -1.68 0.86
CA LYS A 30 0.35 -2.98 0.24
C LYS A 30 -0.68 -2.84 -0.88
N GLN A 31 -1.76 -2.12 -0.64
CA GLN A 31 -2.81 -1.91 -1.64
C GLN A 31 -2.26 -1.21 -2.89
N VAL A 32 -1.47 -0.16 -2.72
CA VAL A 32 -0.81 0.54 -3.83
C VAL A 32 0.16 -0.38 -4.56
N TYR A 33 0.97 -1.13 -3.82
CA TYR A 33 1.92 -2.08 -4.39
C TYR A 33 1.24 -3.13 -5.28
N LEU A 34 0.18 -3.76 -4.78
CA LEU A 34 -0.57 -4.77 -5.52
C LEU A 34 -1.27 -4.20 -6.76
N ALA A 35 -1.74 -2.96 -6.70
CA ALA A 35 -2.42 -2.31 -7.82
C ALA A 35 -1.46 -1.79 -8.90
N GLU A 36 -0.28 -1.29 -8.52
CA GLU A 36 0.56 -0.47 -9.42
C GLU A 36 1.93 -1.08 -9.73
N CYS A 37 2.37 -2.09 -8.98
CA CYS A 37 3.76 -2.57 -9.07
C CYS A 37 3.86 -4.02 -9.58
N THR A 38 2.81 -4.81 -9.48
CA THR A 38 2.86 -6.26 -9.71
C THR A 38 2.78 -6.68 -11.18
N ALA A 39 2.63 -5.74 -12.11
CA ALA A 39 2.84 -6.03 -13.52
C ALA A 39 4.30 -6.45 -13.82
N CYS A 40 5.26 -5.90 -13.07
CA CYS A 40 6.69 -6.14 -13.25
C CYS A 40 7.34 -6.81 -12.02
N HIS A 41 6.88 -6.48 -10.82
CA HIS A 41 7.38 -7.05 -9.56
C HIS A 41 6.48 -8.19 -9.08
N ASN A 42 7.04 -9.11 -8.31
CA ASN A 42 6.26 -10.18 -7.70
C ASN A 42 5.26 -9.62 -6.67
N SER A 43 4.10 -10.23 -6.52
CA SER A 43 3.14 -9.89 -5.46
C SER A 43 3.73 -10.08 -4.05
N ASP A 44 4.70 -10.97 -3.90
CA ASP A 44 5.58 -11.03 -2.74
C ASP A 44 6.83 -10.19 -3.03
N PRO A 45 7.02 -9.03 -2.37
CA PRO A 45 8.15 -8.14 -2.65
C PRO A 45 9.52 -8.75 -2.32
N ALA A 46 9.57 -9.84 -1.56
CA ALA A 46 10.79 -10.58 -1.27
C ALA A 46 11.26 -11.46 -2.44
N LYS A 47 10.44 -11.63 -3.47
CA LYS A 47 10.73 -12.45 -4.65
C LYS A 47 10.90 -11.60 -5.89
N ALA A 48 11.72 -12.07 -6.83
CA ALA A 48 11.83 -11.47 -8.14
C ALA A 48 10.54 -11.66 -8.93
N GLY A 49 10.12 -10.65 -9.67
CA GLY A 49 9.00 -10.69 -10.58
C GLY A 49 9.42 -11.06 -12.01
N PRO A 50 8.47 -11.03 -12.95
CA PRO A 50 8.76 -11.39 -14.36
C PRO A 50 9.70 -10.39 -15.04
N VAL A 51 9.72 -9.14 -14.61
CA VAL A 51 10.54 -8.06 -15.18
C VAL A 51 11.46 -7.43 -14.13
N GLY A 52 10.94 -7.11 -12.94
CA GLY A 52 11.65 -6.42 -11.88
C GLY A 52 12.24 -7.34 -10.82
N PRO A 53 13.27 -6.89 -10.09
CA PRO A 53 13.88 -7.64 -8.99
C PRO A 53 12.98 -7.69 -7.76
N ALA A 54 13.39 -8.50 -6.76
CA ALA A 54 12.85 -8.40 -5.41
C ALA A 54 13.14 -7.01 -4.83
N ILE A 55 12.15 -6.39 -4.20
CA ILE A 55 12.25 -5.01 -3.71
C ILE A 55 11.93 -4.84 -2.22
N LYS A 56 11.74 -5.95 -1.50
CA LYS A 56 11.64 -5.90 -0.04
C LYS A 56 12.92 -5.29 0.55
N GLY A 57 12.75 -4.43 1.56
CA GLY A 57 13.85 -3.68 2.15
C GLY A 57 14.21 -2.39 1.41
N SER A 58 13.47 -2.00 0.38
CA SER A 58 13.69 -0.73 -0.32
C SER A 58 13.50 0.46 0.62
N SER A 59 14.52 1.33 0.68
CA SER A 59 14.42 2.58 1.44
C SER A 59 13.50 3.58 0.76
N ARG A 60 12.97 4.52 1.53
CA ARG A 60 12.18 5.63 0.98
C ARG A 60 12.96 6.40 -0.09
N GLU A 61 14.24 6.64 0.16
CA GLU A 61 15.13 7.34 -0.78
C GLU A 61 15.24 6.59 -2.12
N LEU A 62 15.40 5.27 -2.09
CA LEU A 62 15.41 4.44 -3.30
C LEU A 62 14.07 4.51 -4.04
N LEU A 63 12.96 4.44 -3.31
CA LEU A 63 11.62 4.55 -3.90
C LEU A 63 11.41 5.92 -4.56
N GLU A 64 11.81 7.01 -3.91
CA GLU A 64 11.74 8.35 -4.48
C GLU A 64 12.56 8.46 -5.78
N ALA A 65 13.80 7.98 -5.77
CA ALA A 65 14.67 8.02 -6.95
C ALA A 65 14.08 7.20 -8.12
N ARG A 66 13.59 5.98 -7.85
CA ARG A 66 13.04 5.10 -8.90
C ARG A 66 11.68 5.56 -9.40
N ILE A 67 10.78 5.88 -8.48
CA ILE A 67 9.39 6.20 -8.81
C ILE A 67 9.27 7.58 -9.47
N LEU A 68 10.02 8.58 -9.00
CA LEU A 68 9.89 9.94 -9.49
C LEU A 68 10.80 10.25 -10.68
N ARG A 69 11.99 9.65 -10.75
CA ARG A 69 13.04 10.05 -11.68
C ARG A 69 13.63 8.92 -12.50
N ALA A 70 13.17 7.69 -12.33
CA ALA A 70 13.78 6.51 -12.93
C ALA A 70 15.30 6.41 -12.71
N SER A 71 15.78 6.91 -11.58
CA SER A 71 17.19 6.98 -11.19
C SER A 71 17.48 6.17 -9.93
N TYR A 72 18.71 6.16 -9.49
CA TYR A 72 19.16 5.55 -8.25
C TYR A 72 19.80 6.58 -7.33
N PRO A 73 19.73 6.39 -6.00
CA PRO A 73 20.48 7.22 -5.07
C PRO A 73 21.99 7.10 -5.32
N PRO A 74 22.77 8.13 -4.98
CA PRO A 74 24.23 8.04 -5.06
C PRO A 74 24.78 6.83 -4.29
N GLY A 75 25.69 6.07 -4.92
CA GLY A 75 26.33 4.90 -4.33
C GLY A 75 25.47 3.63 -4.30
N TYR A 76 24.22 3.67 -4.77
CA TYR A 76 23.38 2.47 -4.86
C TYR A 76 23.81 1.59 -6.04
N THR A 77 23.98 0.30 -5.78
CA THR A 77 24.25 -0.69 -6.82
C THR A 77 22.94 -1.33 -7.30
N PRO A 78 22.53 -1.09 -8.56
CA PRO A 78 21.31 -1.68 -9.11
C PRO A 78 21.35 -3.22 -9.08
N LYS A 79 20.22 -3.84 -8.72
CA LYS A 79 20.07 -5.31 -8.72
C LYS A 79 19.96 -5.88 -10.14
N ARG A 80 19.62 -5.05 -11.12
CA ARG A 80 19.47 -5.40 -12.53
C ARG A 80 20.26 -4.41 -13.37
N SER A 81 20.84 -4.89 -14.48
CA SER A 81 21.53 -4.05 -15.46
C SER A 81 20.59 -3.31 -16.41
N THR A 82 19.30 -3.65 -16.41
CA THR A 82 18.27 -3.05 -17.26
C THR A 82 17.60 -1.87 -16.60
N SER A 83 17.18 -0.87 -17.39
CA SER A 83 16.45 0.33 -16.94
C SER A 83 15.02 0.33 -17.46
N LEU A 84 14.31 -0.78 -17.27
CA LEU A 84 12.96 -0.98 -17.84
C LEU A 84 11.85 -0.32 -17.01
N MET A 85 12.07 -0.02 -15.72
CA MET A 85 11.06 0.61 -14.88
C MET A 85 10.90 2.09 -15.24
N PRO A 86 9.74 2.50 -15.79
CA PRO A 86 9.48 3.91 -16.05
C PRO A 86 9.16 4.66 -14.75
N PRO A 87 9.26 6.01 -14.71
CA PRO A 87 8.73 6.82 -13.62
C PRO A 87 7.23 6.55 -13.41
N GLN A 88 6.79 6.62 -12.15
CA GLN A 88 5.41 6.38 -11.74
C GLN A 88 4.87 7.59 -10.94
N PRO A 89 4.77 8.80 -11.53
CA PRO A 89 4.42 10.01 -10.78
C PRO A 89 3.04 9.95 -10.12
N LYS A 90 2.13 9.12 -10.64
CA LYS A 90 0.79 8.92 -10.07
C LYS A 90 0.80 8.34 -8.65
N VAL A 91 1.86 7.66 -8.25
CA VAL A 91 1.99 7.10 -6.89
C VAL A 91 2.89 7.93 -5.98
N ALA A 92 3.34 9.10 -6.39
CA ALA A 92 4.25 9.96 -5.64
C ALA A 92 3.78 10.18 -4.19
N GLN A 93 2.51 10.50 -3.99
CA GLN A 93 1.92 10.75 -2.67
C GLN A 93 1.83 9.49 -1.79
N LYS A 94 2.04 8.31 -2.37
CA LYS A 94 1.96 7.01 -1.68
C LYS A 94 3.33 6.44 -1.32
N ILE A 95 4.40 7.10 -1.69
CA ILE A 95 5.77 6.64 -1.39
C ILE A 95 6.00 6.41 0.10
N PRO A 96 5.55 7.26 1.04
CA PRO A 96 5.70 6.98 2.46
C PRO A 96 5.03 5.66 2.90
N ASP A 97 3.84 5.38 2.42
CA ASP A 97 3.12 4.14 2.74
C ASP A 97 3.80 2.92 2.10
N LEU A 98 4.26 3.03 0.85
CA LEU A 98 5.05 2.00 0.18
C LEU A 98 6.33 1.68 0.95
N ALA A 99 7.05 2.70 1.44
CA ALA A 99 8.26 2.51 2.23
C ALA A 99 7.99 1.76 3.54
N VAL A 100 6.84 1.97 4.17
CA VAL A 100 6.45 1.21 5.37
C VAL A 100 6.15 -0.24 5.02
N PHE A 101 5.42 -0.48 3.95
CA PHE A 101 5.07 -1.84 3.51
C PHE A 101 6.30 -2.66 3.10
N LEU A 102 7.27 -2.03 2.44
CA LEU A 102 8.45 -2.71 1.88
C LEU A 102 9.61 -2.91 2.86
N ARG A 103 9.49 -2.47 4.10
CA ARG A 103 10.51 -2.69 5.15
C ARG A 103 10.81 -4.16 5.42
#